data_53bc72acc08fc8713e12be90432c142a
#
_entry.id   53bc72acc08fc8713e12be90432c142a
#
_cell.length_a   1.000
_cell.length_b   1.000
_cell.length_c   1.000
_cell.angle_alpha   90.00
_cell.angle_beta   90.00
_cell.angle_gamma   90.00
#
_symmetry.space_group_name_H-M   'P 1'
#
loop_
_entity.id
_entity.type
_entity.pdbx_description
1 polymer ?
#
loop_
_entity_poly.entity_id
_entity_poly.type
_entity_poly.pdbx_seq_one_letter_code
_entity_poly.pdbx_strand_id
1 'polypeptide(L)'
;MVIGGYRIPFFAALIVWAVVWEVAGHTDAGLILPPLSKIVGRVFEIVPTPTFGNALFITARAFVLGNLIAIVVGIPMGIVMGRVPVADRLLLPWVNLFLSAPLSALVPVIMVLAGIGEQTVVLTVVLFAVWIIVLNSRAGVRGIAPSLIEMTRCFGASSWQAFSLVYVRAAMPEILAGVRLGMIRAVKGVIIGQLLVSVVGFGTLFEIYQSHFLMEHFWALILVIFTFAFAINEALAWCERQVDYYASSR
;
A
#
# COMPACT_ATOMS: atom_id res chain seq x y z
N MET A 1 4.39 22.57 11.57
CA MET A 1 3.47 23.63 11.16
C MET A 1 3.79 24.86 12.00
N VAL A 2 4.03 26.01 11.41
CA VAL A 2 4.37 27.26 12.15
C VAL A 2 3.16 28.18 12.05
N ILE A 3 2.51 28.43 13.17
CA ILE A 3 1.41 29.40 13.27
C ILE A 3 1.87 30.46 14.27
N GLY A 4 1.97 31.73 13.85
CA GLY A 4 2.36 32.85 14.71
C GLY A 4 3.76 32.76 15.31
N GLY A 5 4.74 32.11 14.64
CA GLY A 5 6.12 31.97 15.14
C GLY A 5 6.38 30.83 16.12
N TYR A 6 5.36 30.10 16.55
CA TYR A 6 5.50 28.92 17.41
C TYR A 6 5.51 27.62 16.60
N ARG A 7 6.50 26.75 16.84
CA ARG A 7 6.51 25.37 16.32
C ARG A 7 5.55 24.54 17.17
N ILE A 8 4.35 24.28 16.66
CA ILE A 8 3.41 23.38 17.32
C ILE A 8 3.96 21.96 17.16
N PRO A 9 4.31 21.25 18.24
CA PRO A 9 4.75 19.87 18.15
C PRO A 9 3.59 19.01 17.61
N PHE A 10 3.91 18.00 16.81
CA PHE A 10 2.94 17.07 16.21
C PHE A 10 1.95 16.51 17.25
N PHE A 11 2.43 16.19 18.43
CA PHE A 11 1.60 15.68 19.53
C PHE A 11 0.52 16.68 20.02
N ALA A 12 0.81 18.00 19.99
CA ALA A 12 -0.18 18.98 20.36
C ALA A 12 -1.37 19.02 19.37
N ALA A 13 -1.08 18.86 18.08
CA ALA A 13 -2.14 18.75 17.08
C ALA A 13 -3.01 17.49 17.28
N LEU A 14 -2.39 16.36 17.61
CA LEU A 14 -3.14 15.12 17.92
C LEU A 14 -4.03 15.29 19.17
N ILE A 15 -3.51 15.91 20.21
CA ILE A 15 -4.28 16.17 21.44
C ILE A 15 -5.48 17.08 21.14
N VAL A 16 -5.27 18.16 20.38
CA VAL A 16 -6.36 19.07 20.00
C VAL A 16 -7.45 18.31 19.23
N TRP A 17 -7.05 17.49 18.24
CA TRP A 17 -8.01 16.69 17.48
C TRP A 17 -8.74 15.66 18.34
N ALA A 18 -8.03 15.00 19.28
CA ALA A 18 -8.63 14.05 20.21
C ALA A 18 -9.67 14.72 21.12
N VAL A 19 -9.35 15.92 21.64
CA VAL A 19 -10.29 16.70 22.47
C VAL A 19 -11.50 17.15 21.67
N VAL A 20 -11.30 17.66 20.46
CA VAL A 20 -12.41 18.07 19.57
C VAL A 20 -13.32 16.88 19.27
N TRP A 21 -12.74 15.72 18.97
CA TRP A 21 -13.51 14.49 18.71
C TRP A 21 -14.29 14.06 19.96
N GLU A 22 -13.63 14.02 21.12
CA GLU A 22 -14.26 13.62 22.39
C GLU A 22 -15.46 14.50 22.70
N VAL A 23 -15.30 15.83 22.59
CA VAL A 23 -16.39 16.78 22.82
C VAL A 23 -17.52 16.61 21.80
N ALA A 24 -17.19 16.47 20.51
CA ALA A 24 -18.17 16.25 19.47
C ALA A 24 -18.97 14.95 19.69
N GLY A 25 -18.30 13.89 20.15
CA GLY A 25 -18.95 12.61 20.43
C GLY A 25 -19.93 12.63 21.61
N HIS A 26 -19.88 13.65 22.49
CA HIS A 26 -20.83 13.82 23.57
C HIS A 26 -22.05 14.71 23.21
N THR A 27 -22.11 15.21 21.98
CA THR A 27 -23.27 15.94 21.44
C THR A 27 -24.26 14.98 20.76
N ASP A 28 -25.35 15.51 20.20
CA ASP A 28 -26.33 14.74 19.43
C ASP A 28 -25.75 13.97 18.23
N ALA A 29 -24.55 14.37 17.77
CA ALA A 29 -23.76 13.64 16.77
C ALA A 29 -23.19 12.30 17.31
N GLY A 30 -23.19 12.05 18.61
CA GLY A 30 -22.66 10.85 19.26
C GLY A 30 -23.27 9.53 18.82
N LEU A 31 -24.46 9.53 18.22
CA LEU A 31 -25.06 8.36 17.60
C LEU A 31 -24.26 7.84 16.40
N ILE A 32 -23.67 8.74 15.61
CA ILE A 32 -22.91 8.39 14.40
C ILE A 32 -21.41 8.50 14.66
N LEU A 33 -20.99 9.47 15.47
CA LEU A 33 -19.60 9.74 15.86
C LEU A 33 -19.44 9.56 17.39
N PRO A 34 -19.24 8.33 17.89
CA PRO A 34 -19.08 8.10 19.33
C PRO A 34 -17.87 8.81 19.91
N PRO A 35 -17.86 9.11 21.23
CA PRO A 35 -16.70 9.65 21.91
C PRO A 35 -15.47 8.75 21.73
N LEU A 36 -14.30 9.36 21.56
CA LEU A 36 -13.04 8.64 21.34
C LEU A 36 -12.71 7.66 22.49
N SER A 37 -13.02 8.05 23.71
CA SER A 37 -12.86 7.23 24.91
C SER A 37 -13.61 5.89 24.81
N LYS A 38 -14.86 5.90 24.33
CA LYS A 38 -15.65 4.69 24.10
C LYS A 38 -15.09 3.86 22.96
N ILE A 39 -14.68 4.51 21.86
CA ILE A 39 -14.06 3.84 20.70
C ILE A 39 -12.81 3.07 21.14
N VAL A 40 -11.92 3.71 21.92
CA VAL A 40 -10.71 3.07 22.45
C VAL A 40 -11.07 1.90 23.38
N GLY A 41 -12.08 2.02 24.22
CA GLY A 41 -12.58 0.92 25.04
C GLY A 41 -12.98 -0.30 24.19
N ARG A 42 -13.72 -0.09 23.09
CA ARG A 42 -14.14 -1.15 22.17
C ARG A 42 -12.99 -1.81 21.42
N VAL A 43 -11.88 -1.12 21.19
CA VAL A 43 -10.67 -1.74 20.61
C VAL A 43 -10.20 -2.91 21.49
N PHE A 44 -10.16 -2.74 22.82
CA PHE A 44 -9.74 -3.80 23.75
C PHE A 44 -10.73 -4.96 23.84
N GLU A 45 -11.99 -4.76 23.45
CA GLU A 45 -13.00 -5.82 23.36
C GLU A 45 -12.89 -6.60 22.04
N ILE A 46 -12.63 -5.90 20.91
CA ILE A 46 -12.62 -6.50 19.57
C ILE A 46 -11.33 -7.29 19.32
N VAL A 47 -10.17 -6.72 19.65
CA VAL A 47 -8.85 -7.27 19.30
C VAL A 47 -8.62 -8.68 19.82
N PRO A 48 -9.00 -9.06 21.06
CA PRO A 48 -8.79 -10.41 21.57
C PRO A 48 -9.78 -11.45 21.01
N THR A 49 -10.74 -11.06 20.18
CA THR A 49 -11.73 -12.01 19.65
C THR A 49 -11.17 -12.90 18.55
N PRO A 50 -11.54 -14.20 18.51
CA PRO A 50 -11.14 -15.11 17.44
C PRO A 50 -11.60 -14.62 16.06
N THR A 51 -12.73 -13.94 16.00
CA THR A 51 -13.29 -13.36 14.75
C THR A 51 -12.38 -12.28 14.18
N PHE A 52 -11.86 -11.40 15.05
CA PHE A 52 -10.88 -10.39 14.65
C PHE A 52 -9.57 -11.05 14.20
N GLY A 53 -9.07 -12.04 14.91
CA GLY A 53 -7.85 -12.78 14.55
C GLY A 53 -7.97 -13.42 13.16
N ASN A 54 -9.10 -14.05 12.87
CA ASN A 54 -9.37 -14.63 11.55
C ASN A 54 -9.46 -13.56 10.45
N ALA A 55 -10.16 -12.46 10.71
CA ALA A 55 -10.25 -11.33 9.78
C ALA A 55 -8.87 -10.74 9.46
N LEU A 56 -8.02 -10.55 10.48
CA LEU A 56 -6.64 -10.09 10.33
C LEU A 56 -5.81 -11.06 9.49
N PHE A 57 -5.92 -12.37 9.74
CA PHE A 57 -5.20 -13.40 8.99
C PHE A 57 -5.58 -13.38 7.49
N ILE A 58 -6.88 -13.33 7.18
CA ILE A 58 -7.37 -13.25 5.79
C ILE A 58 -6.86 -11.97 5.12
N THR A 59 -6.90 -10.84 5.83
CA THR A 59 -6.41 -9.55 5.33
C THR A 59 -4.91 -9.59 5.05
N ALA A 60 -4.12 -10.10 5.99
CA ALA A 60 -2.68 -10.24 5.84
C ALA A 60 -2.32 -11.17 4.68
N ARG A 61 -3.03 -12.30 4.54
CA ARG A 61 -2.83 -13.25 3.44
C ARG A 61 -3.12 -12.61 2.07
N ALA A 62 -4.25 -11.92 1.93
CA ALA A 62 -4.60 -11.23 0.70
C ALA A 62 -3.60 -10.12 0.36
N PHE A 63 -3.14 -9.37 1.36
CA PHE A 63 -2.11 -8.34 1.21
C PHE A 63 -0.79 -8.94 0.72
N VAL A 64 -0.29 -10.01 1.35
CA VAL A 64 0.99 -10.65 0.98
C VAL A 64 0.90 -11.27 -0.41
N LEU A 65 -0.15 -12.04 -0.69
CA LEU A 65 -0.33 -12.67 -2.01
C LEU A 65 -0.43 -11.63 -3.13
N GLY A 66 -1.24 -10.59 -2.94
CA GLY A 66 -1.40 -9.53 -3.92
C GLY A 66 -0.09 -8.77 -4.18
N ASN A 67 0.68 -8.46 -3.11
CA ASN A 67 2.00 -7.82 -3.28
C ASN A 67 3.00 -8.72 -4.00
N LEU A 68 3.06 -10.01 -3.66
CA LEU A 68 3.95 -10.95 -4.34
C LEU A 68 3.66 -11.02 -5.84
N ILE A 69 2.38 -11.11 -6.22
CA ILE A 69 1.98 -11.09 -7.63
C ILE A 69 2.37 -9.76 -8.29
N ALA A 70 2.10 -8.63 -7.60
CA ALA A 70 2.43 -7.30 -8.12
C ALA A 70 3.94 -7.12 -8.32
N ILE A 71 4.79 -7.65 -7.44
CA ILE A 71 6.25 -7.64 -7.54
C ILE A 71 6.71 -8.52 -8.71
N VAL A 72 6.23 -9.76 -8.77
CA VAL A 72 6.62 -10.74 -9.79
C VAL A 72 6.22 -10.28 -11.20
N VAL A 73 5.12 -9.57 -11.35
CA VAL A 73 4.66 -9.02 -12.63
C VAL A 73 5.26 -7.63 -12.89
N GLY A 74 5.26 -6.77 -11.89
CA GLY A 74 5.61 -5.35 -12.03
C GLY A 74 7.10 -5.12 -12.30
N ILE A 75 7.99 -5.82 -11.61
CA ILE A 75 9.43 -5.64 -11.81
C ILE A 75 9.86 -6.06 -13.23
N PRO A 76 9.56 -7.28 -13.72
CA PRO A 76 9.95 -7.68 -15.08
C PRO A 76 9.32 -6.78 -16.15
N MET A 77 8.04 -6.40 -15.99
CA MET A 77 7.37 -5.49 -16.93
C MET A 77 8.08 -4.14 -16.99
N GLY A 78 8.42 -3.55 -15.82
CA GLY A 78 9.16 -2.29 -15.75
C GLY A 78 10.56 -2.37 -16.35
N ILE A 79 11.29 -3.47 -16.10
CA ILE A 79 12.62 -3.69 -16.68
C ILE A 79 12.52 -3.80 -18.21
N VAL A 80 11.55 -4.55 -18.73
CA VAL A 80 11.32 -4.67 -20.18
C VAL A 80 11.02 -3.31 -20.81
N MET A 81 10.14 -2.52 -20.18
CA MET A 81 9.83 -1.14 -20.63
C MET A 81 11.07 -0.23 -20.59
N GLY A 82 11.91 -0.36 -19.56
CA GLY A 82 13.15 0.42 -19.44
C GLY A 82 14.16 0.13 -20.54
N ARG A 83 14.24 -1.12 -21.00
CA ARG A 83 15.23 -1.58 -22.01
C ARG A 83 14.73 -1.55 -23.45
N VAL A 84 13.44 -1.80 -23.67
CA VAL A 84 12.86 -1.99 -25.01
C VAL A 84 11.97 -0.80 -25.35
N PRO A 85 12.42 0.12 -26.25
CA PRO A 85 11.66 1.35 -26.57
C PRO A 85 10.25 1.08 -27.15
N VAL A 86 10.07 -0.04 -27.84
CA VAL A 86 8.77 -0.43 -28.39
C VAL A 86 7.81 -0.79 -27.25
N ALA A 87 8.25 -1.63 -26.31
CA ALA A 87 7.46 -2.02 -25.15
C ALA A 87 7.08 -0.78 -24.30
N ASP A 88 8.02 0.15 -24.16
CA ASP A 88 7.78 1.40 -23.45
C ASP A 88 6.68 2.24 -24.11
N ARG A 89 6.77 2.46 -25.42
CA ARG A 89 5.78 3.25 -26.15
C ARG A 89 4.38 2.63 -26.11
N LEU A 90 4.28 1.31 -26.08
CA LEU A 90 3.01 0.61 -26.05
C LEU A 90 2.39 0.55 -24.64
N LEU A 91 3.20 0.36 -23.60
CA LEU A 91 2.71 0.11 -22.24
C LEU A 91 2.64 1.36 -21.37
N LEU A 92 3.48 2.37 -21.61
CA LEU A 92 3.51 3.59 -20.80
C LEU A 92 2.16 4.34 -20.75
N PRO A 93 1.39 4.46 -21.84
CA PRO A 93 0.07 5.09 -21.78
C PRO A 93 -0.88 4.36 -20.82
N TRP A 94 -0.85 3.02 -20.80
CA TRP A 94 -1.66 2.20 -19.90
C TRP A 94 -1.22 2.36 -18.44
N VAL A 95 0.09 2.34 -18.18
CA VAL A 95 0.62 2.59 -16.83
C VAL A 95 0.14 3.94 -16.30
N ASN A 96 0.26 4.99 -17.11
CA ASN A 96 -0.19 6.34 -16.72
C ASN A 96 -1.71 6.41 -16.53
N LEU A 97 -2.48 5.73 -17.39
CA LEU A 97 -3.93 5.64 -17.26
C LEU A 97 -4.32 5.04 -15.89
N PHE A 98 -3.77 3.88 -15.53
CA PHE A 98 -4.08 3.23 -14.26
C PHE A 98 -3.52 3.97 -13.03
N LEU A 99 -2.44 4.72 -13.16
CA LEU A 99 -1.93 5.57 -12.08
C LEU A 99 -2.83 6.78 -11.81
N SER A 100 -3.53 7.27 -12.83
CA SER A 100 -4.43 8.43 -12.75
C SER A 100 -5.89 8.05 -12.53
N ALA A 101 -6.29 6.83 -12.87
CA ALA A 101 -7.67 6.36 -12.75
C ALA A 101 -8.09 6.16 -11.29
N PRO A 102 -9.38 6.35 -10.95
CA PRO A 102 -9.93 5.96 -9.66
C PRO A 102 -10.07 4.44 -9.59
N LEU A 103 -8.98 3.75 -9.19
CA LEU A 103 -8.89 2.27 -9.22
C LEU A 103 -10.00 1.56 -8.42
N SER A 104 -10.55 2.22 -7.39
CA SER A 104 -11.69 1.69 -6.63
C SER A 104 -12.93 1.46 -7.49
N ALA A 105 -13.13 2.24 -8.56
CA ALA A 105 -14.25 2.05 -9.47
C ALA A 105 -14.14 0.76 -10.30
N LEU A 106 -12.95 0.16 -10.39
CA LEU A 106 -12.73 -1.11 -11.08
C LEU A 106 -13.02 -2.33 -10.21
N VAL A 107 -13.13 -2.18 -8.88
CA VAL A 107 -13.36 -3.31 -7.97
C VAL A 107 -14.66 -4.04 -8.26
N PRO A 108 -15.81 -3.38 -8.53
CA PRO A 108 -17.02 -4.08 -8.93
C PRO A 108 -16.85 -4.89 -10.23
N VAL A 109 -16.04 -4.42 -11.17
CA VAL A 109 -15.73 -5.16 -12.40
C VAL A 109 -14.93 -6.42 -12.07
N ILE A 110 -13.94 -6.31 -11.18
CA ILE A 110 -13.17 -7.47 -10.72
C ILE A 110 -14.10 -8.47 -10.01
N MET A 111 -15.06 -8.00 -9.20
CA MET A 111 -16.06 -8.88 -8.55
C MET A 111 -16.89 -9.68 -9.55
N VAL A 112 -17.27 -9.08 -10.66
CA VAL A 112 -18.01 -9.80 -11.72
C VAL A 112 -17.13 -10.84 -12.40
N LEU A 113 -15.84 -10.55 -12.62
CA LEU A 113 -14.92 -11.43 -13.33
C LEU A 113 -14.33 -12.54 -12.46
N ALA A 114 -13.97 -12.24 -11.22
CA ALA A 114 -13.28 -13.15 -10.30
C ALA A 114 -14.21 -13.75 -9.22
N GLY A 115 -15.46 -13.27 -9.15
CA GLY A 115 -16.41 -13.66 -8.12
C GLY A 115 -16.26 -12.83 -6.84
N ILE A 116 -17.24 -12.99 -5.94
CA ILE A 116 -17.26 -12.31 -4.62
C ILE A 116 -16.42 -13.14 -3.65
N GLY A 117 -15.32 -12.60 -3.15
CA GLY A 117 -14.47 -13.32 -2.20
C GLY A 117 -13.03 -12.80 -2.14
N GLU A 118 -12.16 -13.62 -1.55
CA GLU A 118 -10.76 -13.27 -1.34
C GLU A 118 -9.99 -13.03 -2.64
N GLN A 119 -10.34 -13.74 -3.72
CA GLN A 119 -9.68 -13.56 -5.02
C GLN A 119 -9.83 -12.13 -5.53
N THR A 120 -11.02 -11.55 -5.40
CA THR A 120 -11.26 -10.14 -5.76
C THR A 120 -10.41 -9.20 -4.91
N VAL A 121 -10.26 -9.47 -3.61
CA VAL A 121 -9.41 -8.66 -2.74
C VAL A 121 -7.95 -8.74 -3.17
N VAL A 122 -7.43 -9.95 -3.45
CA VAL A 122 -6.06 -10.15 -3.94
C VAL A 122 -5.83 -9.40 -5.26
N LEU A 123 -6.73 -9.52 -6.23
CA LEU A 123 -6.64 -8.80 -7.51
C LEU A 123 -6.71 -7.28 -7.33
N THR A 124 -7.50 -6.81 -6.38
CA THR A 124 -7.54 -5.38 -6.03
C THR A 124 -6.20 -4.91 -5.48
N VAL A 125 -5.56 -5.68 -4.60
CA VAL A 125 -4.21 -5.39 -4.11
C VAL A 125 -3.21 -5.30 -5.26
N VAL A 126 -3.23 -6.28 -6.18
CA VAL A 126 -2.38 -6.26 -7.38
C VAL A 126 -2.62 -5.01 -8.20
N LEU A 127 -3.88 -4.68 -8.49
CA LEU A 127 -4.26 -3.51 -9.27
C LEU A 127 -3.72 -2.20 -8.67
N PHE A 128 -3.75 -2.07 -7.35
CA PHE A 128 -3.26 -0.86 -6.67
C PHE A 128 -1.73 -0.78 -6.61
N ALA A 129 -1.03 -1.91 -6.54
CA ALA A 129 0.42 -1.96 -6.33
C ALA A 129 1.23 -2.01 -7.63
N VAL A 130 0.80 -2.76 -8.65
CA VAL A 130 1.62 -3.14 -9.79
C VAL A 130 2.13 -1.95 -10.60
N TRP A 131 1.30 -0.96 -10.85
CA TRP A 131 1.63 0.15 -11.76
C TRP A 131 2.75 1.04 -11.26
N ILE A 132 2.80 1.29 -9.94
CA ILE A 132 3.88 2.09 -9.35
C ILE A 132 5.19 1.30 -9.32
N ILE A 133 5.14 -0.03 -9.12
CA ILE A 133 6.30 -0.92 -9.20
C ILE A 133 6.84 -0.91 -10.63
N VAL A 134 5.97 -1.02 -11.63
CA VAL A 134 6.35 -0.94 -13.06
C VAL A 134 7.05 0.38 -13.35
N LEU A 135 6.45 1.50 -12.95
CA LEU A 135 6.98 2.83 -13.26
C LEU A 135 8.38 3.06 -12.65
N ASN A 136 8.56 2.69 -11.37
CA ASN A 136 9.85 2.85 -10.70
C ASN A 136 10.91 1.87 -11.24
N SER A 137 10.55 0.61 -11.51
CA SER A 137 11.47 -0.35 -12.13
C SER A 137 11.93 0.10 -13.51
N ARG A 138 11.00 0.68 -14.30
CA ARG A 138 11.32 1.32 -15.58
C ARG A 138 12.27 2.52 -15.40
N ALA A 139 11.99 3.38 -14.42
CA ALA A 139 12.83 4.56 -14.14
C ALA A 139 14.24 4.13 -13.72
N GLY A 140 14.37 3.13 -12.87
CA GLY A 140 15.66 2.60 -12.43
C GLY A 140 16.53 2.09 -13.60
N VAL A 141 15.92 1.36 -14.53
CA VAL A 141 16.66 0.87 -15.72
C VAL A 141 17.03 2.01 -16.67
N ARG A 142 16.20 3.02 -16.83
CA ARG A 142 16.50 4.18 -17.68
C ARG A 142 17.50 5.15 -17.06
N GLY A 143 17.56 5.18 -15.73
CA GLY A 143 18.48 6.04 -14.99
C GLY A 143 19.92 5.52 -14.92
N ILE A 144 20.21 4.34 -15.49
CA ILE A 144 21.56 3.78 -15.47
C ILE A 144 22.50 4.67 -16.30
N ALA A 145 23.62 5.08 -15.69
CA ALA A 145 24.60 5.90 -16.36
C ALA A 145 25.13 5.24 -17.64
N PRO A 146 25.18 5.95 -18.78
CA PRO A 146 25.69 5.40 -20.05
C PRO A 146 27.09 4.81 -19.93
N SER A 147 27.95 5.43 -19.11
CA SER A 147 29.33 4.96 -18.85
C SER A 147 29.37 3.53 -18.29
N LEU A 148 28.43 3.15 -17.42
CA LEU A 148 28.34 1.77 -16.92
C LEU A 148 27.98 0.77 -18.04
N ILE A 149 27.13 1.18 -18.96
CA ILE A 149 26.74 0.35 -20.10
C ILE A 149 27.92 0.19 -21.09
N GLU A 150 28.64 1.28 -21.37
CA GLU A 150 29.83 1.28 -22.21
C GLU A 150 30.94 0.42 -21.61
N MET A 151 31.17 0.53 -20.30
CA MET A 151 32.11 -0.31 -19.57
C MET A 151 31.84 -1.81 -19.79
N THR A 152 30.55 -2.25 -19.72
CA THR A 152 30.23 -3.67 -19.96
C THR A 152 30.61 -4.15 -21.35
N ARG A 153 30.49 -3.27 -22.35
CA ARG A 153 30.88 -3.56 -23.74
C ARG A 153 32.40 -3.65 -23.89
N CYS A 154 33.14 -2.71 -23.26
CA CYS A 154 34.62 -2.72 -23.29
C CYS A 154 35.20 -3.98 -22.65
N PHE A 155 34.58 -4.50 -21.59
CA PHE A 155 34.99 -5.75 -20.95
C PHE A 155 34.48 -7.01 -21.64
N GLY A 156 33.80 -6.89 -22.79
CA GLY A 156 33.29 -8.05 -23.55
C GLY A 156 32.18 -8.84 -22.81
N ALA A 157 31.45 -8.21 -21.91
CA ALA A 157 30.39 -8.89 -21.16
C ALA A 157 29.28 -9.37 -22.10
N SER A 158 28.83 -10.60 -21.90
CA SER A 158 27.64 -11.12 -22.59
C SER A 158 26.38 -10.35 -22.19
N SER A 159 25.32 -10.41 -23.00
CA SER A 159 24.05 -9.72 -22.71
C SER A 159 23.44 -10.14 -21.37
N TRP A 160 23.62 -11.39 -20.95
CA TRP A 160 23.18 -11.90 -19.65
C TRP A 160 24.01 -11.37 -18.49
N GLN A 161 25.35 -11.32 -18.66
CA GLN A 161 26.25 -10.74 -17.67
C GLN A 161 25.98 -9.24 -17.47
N ALA A 162 25.85 -8.49 -18.56
CA ALA A 162 25.46 -7.09 -18.51
C ALA A 162 24.12 -6.91 -17.76
N PHE A 163 23.13 -7.74 -18.07
CA PHE A 163 21.81 -7.67 -17.42
C PHE A 163 21.90 -7.97 -15.92
N SER A 164 22.44 -9.12 -15.54
CA SER A 164 22.44 -9.58 -14.14
C SER A 164 23.40 -8.82 -13.23
N LEU A 165 24.57 -8.45 -13.75
CA LEU A 165 25.63 -7.81 -12.94
C LEU A 165 25.53 -6.28 -12.92
N VAL A 166 25.00 -5.67 -13.98
CA VAL A 166 24.99 -4.21 -14.10
C VAL A 166 23.56 -3.67 -14.06
N TYR A 167 22.69 -4.06 -15.02
CA TYR A 167 21.35 -3.46 -15.10
C TYR A 167 20.50 -3.69 -13.84
N VAL A 168 20.41 -4.94 -13.37
CA VAL A 168 19.60 -5.25 -12.17
C VAL A 168 20.19 -4.57 -10.94
N ARG A 169 21.54 -4.61 -10.78
CA ARG A 169 22.17 -4.02 -9.59
C ARG A 169 22.11 -2.50 -9.58
N ALA A 170 22.32 -1.86 -10.73
CA ALA A 170 22.26 -0.40 -10.83
C ALA A 170 20.82 0.12 -10.67
N ALA A 171 19.79 -0.64 -11.15
CA ALA A 171 18.39 -0.27 -11.00
C ALA A 171 17.78 -0.64 -9.63
N MET A 172 18.49 -1.43 -8.82
CA MET A 172 17.95 -1.98 -7.55
C MET A 172 17.39 -0.92 -6.60
N PRO A 173 18.05 0.23 -6.36
CA PRO A 173 17.51 1.25 -5.46
C PRO A 173 16.11 1.72 -5.90
N GLU A 174 15.93 2.03 -7.18
CA GLU A 174 14.65 2.47 -7.72
C GLU A 174 13.60 1.35 -7.73
N ILE A 175 14.02 0.10 -7.98
CA ILE A 175 13.13 -1.07 -7.89
C ILE A 175 12.61 -1.22 -6.46
N LEU A 176 13.48 -1.16 -5.47
CA LEU A 176 13.10 -1.26 -4.05
C LEU A 176 12.19 -0.10 -3.62
N ALA A 177 12.48 1.13 -4.06
CA ALA A 177 11.61 2.28 -3.84
C ALA A 177 10.21 2.04 -4.47
N GLY A 178 10.17 1.48 -5.68
CA GLY A 178 8.93 1.10 -6.35
C GLY A 178 8.13 0.04 -5.58
N VAL A 179 8.80 -1.00 -5.08
CA VAL A 179 8.17 -2.05 -4.25
C VAL A 179 7.58 -1.45 -2.98
N ARG A 180 8.33 -0.60 -2.27
CA ARG A 180 7.83 0.09 -1.08
C ARG A 180 6.58 0.92 -1.37
N LEU A 181 6.63 1.78 -2.40
CA LEU A 181 5.48 2.59 -2.79
C LEU A 181 4.29 1.72 -3.21
N GLY A 182 4.56 0.57 -3.87
CA GLY A 182 3.58 -0.45 -4.20
C GLY A 182 2.91 -1.01 -2.94
N MET A 183 3.68 -1.39 -1.93
CA MET A 183 3.17 -1.91 -0.66
C MET A 183 2.28 -0.89 0.07
N ILE A 184 2.66 0.39 0.09
CA ILE A 184 1.84 1.46 0.66
C ILE A 184 0.49 1.58 -0.06
N ARG A 185 0.49 1.47 -1.39
CA ARG A 185 -0.75 1.47 -2.19
C ARG A 185 -1.57 0.19 -1.99
N ALA A 186 -0.91 -0.94 -1.82
CA ALA A 186 -1.52 -2.24 -1.54
C ALA A 186 -2.35 -2.24 -0.25
N VAL A 187 -1.90 -1.54 0.81
CA VAL A 187 -2.68 -1.36 2.04
C VAL A 187 -4.03 -0.72 1.74
N LYS A 188 -4.05 0.32 0.88
CA LYS A 188 -5.32 0.92 0.43
C LYS A 188 -6.15 -0.06 -0.40
N GLY A 189 -5.50 -0.82 -1.27
CA GLY A 189 -6.13 -1.83 -2.11
C GLY A 189 -6.83 -2.93 -1.31
N VAL A 190 -6.19 -3.48 -0.27
CA VAL A 190 -6.79 -4.54 0.55
C VAL A 190 -7.99 -4.03 1.34
N ILE A 191 -7.90 -2.83 1.92
CA ILE A 191 -9.01 -2.23 2.69
C ILE A 191 -10.19 -1.93 1.76
N ILE A 192 -9.97 -1.25 0.64
CA ILE A 192 -11.01 -0.90 -0.33
C ILE A 192 -11.64 -2.18 -0.91
N GLY A 193 -10.81 -3.17 -1.27
CA GLY A 193 -11.29 -4.46 -1.77
C GLY A 193 -12.21 -5.16 -0.77
N GLN A 194 -11.82 -5.22 0.49
CA GLN A 194 -12.64 -5.86 1.54
C GLN A 194 -13.91 -5.10 1.86
N LEU A 195 -13.86 -3.75 1.91
CA LEU A 195 -15.06 -2.94 2.14
C LEU A 195 -16.10 -3.11 1.03
N LEU A 196 -15.68 -3.23 -0.22
CA LEU A 196 -16.59 -3.40 -1.35
C LEU A 196 -17.09 -4.85 -1.48
N VAL A 197 -16.24 -5.83 -1.17
CA VAL A 197 -16.62 -7.26 -1.18
C VAL A 197 -17.49 -7.62 0.02
N SER A 198 -17.27 -7.00 1.20
CA SER A 198 -18.04 -7.11 2.45
C SER A 198 -18.19 -8.52 3.08
N VAL A 199 -17.68 -9.58 2.45
CA VAL A 199 -17.86 -10.98 2.90
C VAL A 199 -16.58 -11.65 3.38
N VAL A 200 -15.42 -10.94 3.37
CA VAL A 200 -14.11 -11.51 3.77
C VAL A 200 -13.29 -10.53 4.58
N GLY A 201 -12.53 -11.07 5.52
CA GLY A 201 -11.61 -10.31 6.35
C GLY A 201 -12.29 -9.22 7.16
N PHE A 202 -11.70 -8.04 7.23
CA PHE A 202 -12.31 -6.90 7.91
C PHE A 202 -13.61 -6.42 7.27
N GLY A 203 -13.84 -6.71 5.97
CA GLY A 203 -15.10 -6.37 5.30
C GLY A 203 -16.30 -7.00 5.97
N THR A 204 -16.21 -8.25 6.42
CA THR A 204 -17.28 -8.94 7.17
C THR A 204 -17.58 -8.25 8.51
N LEU A 205 -16.56 -7.82 9.23
CA LEU A 205 -16.73 -7.11 10.50
C LEU A 205 -17.36 -5.73 10.27
N PHE A 206 -16.96 -5.01 9.22
CA PHE A 206 -17.59 -3.75 8.83
C PHE A 206 -19.07 -3.92 8.53
N GLU A 207 -19.43 -4.94 7.74
CA GLU A 207 -20.81 -5.24 7.39
C GLU A 207 -21.65 -5.54 8.65
N ILE A 208 -21.15 -6.39 9.55
CA ILE A 208 -21.83 -6.72 10.81
C ILE A 208 -22.05 -5.47 11.66
N TYR A 209 -21.01 -4.66 11.87
CA TYR A 209 -21.12 -3.49 12.73
C TYR A 209 -22.00 -2.39 12.14
N GLN A 210 -21.97 -2.23 10.82
CA GLN A 210 -22.80 -1.25 10.11
C GLN A 210 -24.27 -1.69 10.09
N SER A 211 -24.57 -2.94 9.78
CA SER A 211 -25.96 -3.46 9.68
C SER A 211 -26.67 -3.47 11.03
N HIS A 212 -25.93 -3.62 12.14
CA HIS A 212 -26.48 -3.58 13.49
C HIS A 212 -26.36 -2.22 14.18
N PHE A 213 -25.94 -1.18 13.45
CA PHE A 213 -25.71 0.18 13.99
C PHE A 213 -24.74 0.23 15.20
N LEU A 214 -23.78 -0.70 15.26
CA LEU A 214 -22.76 -0.76 16.30
C LEU A 214 -21.65 0.24 16.02
N MET A 215 -21.95 1.55 16.06
CA MET A 215 -21.04 2.60 15.64
C MET A 215 -19.75 2.66 16.47
N GLU A 216 -19.81 2.35 17.76
CA GLU A 216 -18.60 2.29 18.60
C GLU A 216 -17.62 1.21 18.11
N HIS A 217 -18.10 0.03 17.73
CA HIS A 217 -17.31 -1.06 17.19
C HIS A 217 -16.82 -0.75 15.76
N PHE A 218 -17.66 -0.11 14.94
CA PHE A 218 -17.32 0.30 13.59
C PHE A 218 -16.12 1.27 13.59
N TRP A 219 -16.17 2.32 14.42
CA TRP A 219 -15.08 3.27 14.57
C TRP A 219 -13.84 2.67 15.23
N ALA A 220 -14.03 1.74 16.19
CA ALA A 220 -12.92 1.00 16.78
C ALA A 220 -12.17 0.15 15.74
N LEU A 221 -12.89 -0.50 14.83
CA LEU A 221 -12.29 -1.26 13.72
C LEU A 221 -11.52 -0.34 12.77
N ILE A 222 -12.05 0.84 12.43
CA ILE A 222 -11.35 1.86 11.62
C ILE A 222 -10.04 2.28 12.32
N LEU A 223 -10.09 2.55 13.61
CA LEU A 223 -8.91 2.96 14.38
C LEU A 223 -7.82 1.88 14.37
N VAL A 224 -8.21 0.61 14.55
CA VAL A 224 -7.29 -0.53 14.48
C VAL A 224 -6.67 -0.66 13.08
N ILE A 225 -7.48 -0.54 12.02
CA ILE A 225 -6.99 -0.65 10.64
C ILE A 225 -6.01 0.50 10.32
N PHE A 226 -6.30 1.73 10.76
CA PHE A 226 -5.38 2.85 10.55
C PHE A 226 -4.08 2.67 11.33
N THR A 227 -4.16 2.18 12.57
CA THR A 227 -2.98 1.85 13.37
C THR A 227 -2.14 0.76 12.71
N PHE A 228 -2.77 -0.28 12.18
CA PHE A 228 -2.11 -1.36 11.44
C PHE A 228 -1.47 -0.86 10.14
N ALA A 229 -2.19 -0.04 9.37
CA ALA A 229 -1.67 0.59 8.16
C ALA A 229 -0.46 1.48 8.44
N PHE A 230 -0.53 2.27 9.53
CA PHE A 230 0.59 3.10 9.98
C PHE A 230 1.78 2.25 10.42
N ALA A 231 1.56 1.18 11.19
CA ALA A 231 2.60 0.26 11.63
C ALA A 231 3.32 -0.41 10.44
N ILE A 232 2.58 -0.85 9.41
CA ILE A 232 3.18 -1.38 8.17
C ILE A 232 4.04 -0.31 7.49
N ASN A 233 3.53 0.92 7.36
CA ASN A 233 4.27 2.01 6.72
C ASN A 233 5.57 2.34 7.47
N GLU A 234 5.54 2.40 8.81
CA GLU A 234 6.74 2.62 9.62
C GLU A 234 7.73 1.44 9.54
N ALA A 235 7.23 0.20 9.55
CA ALA A 235 8.07 -0.98 9.36
C ALA A 235 8.80 -0.95 8.00
N LEU A 236 8.09 -0.59 6.93
CA LEU A 236 8.67 -0.44 5.59
C LEU A 236 9.71 0.71 5.55
N ALA A 237 9.41 1.84 6.18
CA ALA A 237 10.33 2.97 6.28
C ALA A 237 11.60 2.62 7.09
N TRP A 238 11.44 1.80 8.12
CA TRP A 238 12.58 1.29 8.89
C TRP A 238 13.46 0.34 8.07
N CYS A 239 12.86 -0.60 7.36
CA CYS A 239 13.58 -1.51 6.47
C CYS A 239 14.38 -0.75 5.39
N GLU A 240 13.79 0.30 4.80
CA GLU A 240 14.46 1.13 3.80
C GLU A 240 15.68 1.85 4.37
N ARG A 241 15.55 2.48 5.55
CA ARG A 241 16.69 3.16 6.21
C ARG A 241 17.87 2.22 6.45
N GLN A 242 17.61 0.94 6.72
CA GLN A 242 18.67 -0.06 6.85
C GLN A 242 19.35 -0.35 5.50
N VAL A 243 18.57 -0.45 4.41
CA VAL A 243 19.12 -0.71 3.07
C VAL A 243 19.92 0.50 2.56
N ASP A 244 19.40 1.73 2.73
CA ASP A 244 20.09 2.95 2.32
C ASP A 244 21.41 3.17 3.08
N TYR A 245 21.47 2.82 4.35
CA TYR A 245 22.70 2.86 5.13
C TYR A 245 23.80 1.98 4.51
N TYR A 246 23.46 0.78 4.03
CA TYR A 246 24.40 -0.10 3.35
C TYR A 246 24.72 0.33 1.91
N ALA A 247 23.84 1.06 1.24
CA ALA A 247 24.07 1.57 -0.12
C ALA A 247 24.92 2.84 -0.15
N SER A 248 24.78 3.73 0.84
CA SER A 248 25.53 4.99 0.95
C SER A 248 26.96 4.82 1.51
N SER A 249 27.28 3.66 2.09
CA SER A 249 28.62 3.35 2.62
C SER A 249 29.59 2.75 1.59
N ARG A 250 29.23 2.74 0.30
CA ARG A 250 30.06 2.36 -0.84
C ARG A 250 30.26 3.50 -1.81
#